data_8b4b8d007d0c545b583e13f3b4c00598
#
_entry.id   8b4b8d007d0c545b583e13f3b4c00598
#
_cell.length_a   1.000
_cell.length_b   1.000
_cell.length_c   1.000
_cell.angle_alpha   90.00
_cell.angle_beta   90.00
_cell.angle_gamma   90.00
#
_symmetry.space_group_name_H-M   'P 1'
#
loop_
_entity.id
_entity.type
_entity.pdbx_description
1 polymer ?
#
loop_
_entity_poly.entity_id
_entity_poly.type
_entity_poly.pdbx_seq_one_letter_code
_entity_poly.pdbx_strand_id
1 'polypeptide(L)'
;MLTSLRQDLPASVVVFFVALPLCLGIALASGAPLFSGVIAGIIGGIVVGALSGSSIGVSGPAAGLAAIVLVAINSFGGLENGGFEKFLVAVVLGGAIQLGFGVLRAGVIGYYFPSSVIKGMLTGIGIIIILK
;
A
#
# COMPACT_ATOMS: atom_id res chain seq x y z
N MET A 1 -9.86 26.59 -7.18
CA MET A 1 -9.16 25.74 -6.22
C MET A 1 -9.62 25.93 -4.76
N LEU A 2 -9.89 27.13 -4.28
CA LEU A 2 -10.33 27.35 -2.88
C LEU A 2 -11.82 27.08 -2.60
N THR A 3 -12.65 27.01 -3.62
CA THR A 3 -14.08 26.69 -3.48
C THR A 3 -14.36 25.21 -3.20
N SER A 4 -13.45 24.31 -3.62
CA SER A 4 -13.54 22.88 -3.34
C SER A 4 -13.17 22.54 -1.90
N LEU A 5 -12.26 23.30 -1.28
CA LEU A 5 -11.74 23.05 0.08
C LEU A 5 -12.86 22.90 1.13
N ARG A 6 -13.93 23.67 1.00
CA ARG A 6 -15.06 23.63 1.94
C ARG A 6 -15.91 22.36 1.80
N GLN A 7 -15.90 21.73 0.64
CA GLN A 7 -16.59 20.46 0.36
C GLN A 7 -15.65 19.26 0.58
N ASP A 8 -14.35 19.45 0.31
CA ASP A 8 -13.33 18.39 0.43
C ASP A 8 -12.91 18.15 1.88
N LEU A 9 -13.01 19.15 2.77
CA LEU A 9 -12.67 19.03 4.18
C LEU A 9 -13.48 17.93 4.92
N PRO A 10 -14.83 17.92 4.87
CA PRO A 10 -15.59 16.85 5.51
C PRO A 10 -15.33 15.49 4.88
N ALA A 11 -15.12 15.42 3.56
CA ALA A 11 -14.77 14.18 2.88
C ALA A 11 -13.41 13.65 3.31
N SER A 12 -12.41 14.51 3.49
CA SER A 12 -11.07 14.13 3.96
C SER A 12 -11.09 13.61 5.40
N VAL A 13 -11.92 14.16 6.27
CA VAL A 13 -12.10 13.66 7.64
C VAL A 13 -12.68 12.25 7.64
N VAL A 14 -13.70 11.98 6.81
CA VAL A 14 -14.26 10.62 6.68
C VAL A 14 -13.22 9.63 6.15
N VAL A 15 -12.46 10.01 5.13
CA VAL A 15 -11.38 9.16 4.58
C VAL A 15 -10.31 8.90 5.62
N PHE A 16 -9.95 9.88 6.44
CA PHE A 16 -8.98 9.71 7.53
C PHE A 16 -9.45 8.68 8.55
N PHE A 17 -10.71 8.76 9.02
CA PHE A 17 -11.26 7.79 9.97
C PHE A 17 -11.37 6.37 9.41
N VAL A 18 -11.52 6.22 8.11
CA VAL A 18 -11.51 4.90 7.45
C VAL A 18 -10.08 4.41 7.24
N ALA A 19 -9.17 5.31 6.87
CA ALA A 19 -7.78 4.97 6.57
C ALA A 19 -6.98 4.52 7.80
N LEU A 20 -7.21 5.13 8.97
CA LEU A 20 -6.49 4.80 10.20
C LEU A 20 -6.63 3.33 10.61
N PRO A 21 -7.85 2.78 10.83
CA PRO A 21 -8.00 1.38 11.19
C PRO A 21 -7.53 0.45 10.08
N LEU A 22 -7.67 0.85 8.81
CA LEU A 22 -7.17 0.08 7.68
C LEU A 22 -5.63 -0.01 7.69
N CYS A 23 -4.92 1.10 7.90
CA CYS A 23 -3.46 1.12 8.01
C CYS A 23 -2.94 0.27 9.17
N LEU A 24 -3.59 0.37 10.33
CA LEU A 24 -3.25 -0.43 11.51
C LEU A 24 -3.53 -1.92 11.28
N GLY A 25 -4.69 -2.25 10.71
CA GLY A 25 -5.09 -3.63 10.41
C GLY A 25 -4.15 -4.30 9.42
N ILE A 26 -3.73 -3.58 8.36
CA ILE A 26 -2.79 -4.11 7.37
C ILE A 26 -1.38 -4.26 7.97
N ALA A 27 -0.91 -3.32 8.80
CA ALA A 27 0.35 -3.46 9.50
C ALA A 27 0.37 -4.70 10.39
N LEU A 28 -0.71 -4.93 11.15
CA LEU A 28 -0.87 -6.11 11.98
C LEU A 28 -0.89 -7.40 11.15
N ALA A 29 -1.66 -7.43 10.06
CA ALA A 29 -1.77 -8.59 9.17
C ALA A 29 -0.46 -8.93 8.47
N SER A 30 0.39 -7.93 8.19
CA SER A 30 1.71 -8.11 7.58
C SER A 30 2.83 -8.37 8.58
N GLY A 31 2.53 -8.45 9.89
CA GLY A 31 3.54 -8.65 10.92
C GLY A 31 4.54 -7.49 11.03
N ALA A 32 4.18 -6.30 10.56
CA ALA A 32 4.98 -5.09 10.67
C ALA A 32 4.64 -4.33 11.97
N PRO A 33 5.52 -3.45 12.48
CA PRO A 33 5.19 -2.58 13.58
C PRO A 33 3.96 -1.71 13.26
N LEU A 34 3.01 -1.58 14.18
CA LEU A 34 1.74 -0.89 13.95
C LEU A 34 1.90 0.54 13.42
N PHE A 35 2.87 1.28 13.98
CA PHE A 35 3.14 2.65 13.55
C PHE A 35 3.68 2.75 12.11
N SER A 36 4.33 1.72 11.60
CA SER A 36 4.83 1.71 10.22
C SER A 36 3.70 1.81 9.20
N GLY A 37 2.54 1.18 9.47
CA GLY A 37 1.35 1.28 8.64
C GLY A 37 0.77 2.70 8.61
N VAL A 38 0.75 3.38 9.75
CA VAL A 38 0.29 4.78 9.84
C VAL A 38 1.23 5.71 9.08
N ILE A 39 2.54 5.56 9.26
CA ILE A 39 3.56 6.35 8.55
C ILE A 39 3.43 6.14 7.03
N ALA A 40 3.27 4.88 6.60
CA ALA A 40 3.06 4.57 5.18
C ALA A 40 1.77 5.21 4.64
N GLY A 41 0.70 5.23 5.44
CA GLY A 41 -0.55 5.91 5.10
C GLY A 41 -0.41 7.42 4.97
N ILE A 42 0.34 8.07 5.89
CA ILE A 42 0.61 9.52 5.84
C ILE A 42 1.45 9.85 4.59
N ILE A 43 2.53 9.12 4.34
CA ILE A 43 3.37 9.32 3.16
C ILE A 43 2.59 9.07 1.88
N GLY A 44 1.81 7.98 1.82
CA GLY A 44 0.95 7.65 0.68
C GLY A 44 -0.10 8.72 0.43
N GLY A 45 -0.77 9.20 1.47
CA GLY A 45 -1.81 10.23 1.35
C GLY A 45 -1.26 11.60 0.96
N ILE A 46 -0.17 12.04 1.57
CA ILE A 46 0.36 13.39 1.35
C ILE A 46 1.33 13.42 0.15
N VAL A 47 2.40 12.60 0.19
CA VAL A 47 3.48 12.69 -0.83
C VAL A 47 3.01 12.09 -2.15
N VAL A 48 2.51 10.87 -2.11
CA VAL A 48 2.06 10.19 -3.34
C VAL A 48 0.80 10.84 -3.87
N GLY A 49 -0.14 11.24 -3.00
CA GLY A 49 -1.33 11.97 -3.38
C GLY A 49 -1.03 13.31 -4.07
N ALA A 50 -0.04 14.06 -3.60
CA ALA A 50 0.38 15.32 -4.22
C ALA A 50 1.09 15.13 -5.57
N LEU A 51 1.82 14.03 -5.74
CA LEU A 51 2.55 13.71 -6.98
C LEU A 51 1.68 12.94 -7.99
N SER A 52 0.59 12.34 -7.53
CA SER A 52 -0.34 11.58 -8.38
C SER A 52 -1.18 12.52 -9.24
N GLY A 53 -1.26 12.23 -10.52
CA GLY A 53 -2.17 12.93 -11.44
C GLY A 53 -3.63 12.46 -11.35
N SER A 54 -3.96 11.54 -10.46
CA SER A 54 -5.31 11.00 -10.30
C SER A 54 -6.11 11.81 -9.28
N SER A 55 -7.27 12.28 -9.67
CA SER A 55 -8.21 13.02 -8.79
C SER A 55 -9.05 12.11 -7.90
N ILE A 56 -9.04 10.80 -8.13
CA ILE A 56 -9.90 9.81 -7.44
C ILE A 56 -9.06 8.71 -6.76
N GLY A 57 -7.75 8.65 -7.01
CA GLY A 57 -6.88 7.63 -6.47
C GLY A 57 -6.47 7.93 -5.02
N VAL A 58 -6.64 6.97 -4.13
CA VAL A 58 -6.11 7.01 -2.77
C VAL A 58 -4.93 6.05 -2.68
N SER A 59 -3.76 6.56 -2.28
CA SER A 59 -2.57 5.75 -2.08
C SER A 59 -2.39 5.43 -0.61
N GLY A 60 -2.20 4.14 -0.30
CA GLY A 60 -2.04 3.68 1.08
C GLY A 60 -1.61 2.22 1.13
N PRO A 61 -1.49 1.63 2.33
CA PRO A 61 -1.16 0.23 2.49
C PRO A 61 -2.15 -0.67 1.76
N ALA A 62 -1.63 -1.65 1.02
CA ALA A 62 -2.43 -2.58 0.24
C ALA A 62 -2.65 -3.89 0.98
N ALA A 63 -3.90 -4.19 1.32
CA ALA A 63 -4.28 -5.44 1.98
C ALA A 63 -3.85 -6.67 1.17
N GLY A 64 -3.88 -6.58 -0.15
CA GLY A 64 -3.47 -7.66 -1.05
C GLY A 64 -2.02 -8.10 -0.93
N LEU A 65 -1.15 -7.25 -0.43
CA LEU A 65 0.27 -7.57 -0.25
C LEU A 65 0.62 -7.99 1.19
N ALA A 66 -0.31 -7.89 2.14
CA ALA A 66 -0.04 -8.15 3.55
C ALA A 66 0.54 -9.55 3.80
N ALA A 67 0.01 -10.58 3.13
CA ALA A 67 0.50 -11.95 3.25
C ALA A 67 1.92 -12.11 2.69
N ILE A 68 2.22 -11.44 1.58
CA ILE A 68 3.56 -11.48 0.96
C ILE A 68 4.57 -10.78 1.85
N VAL A 69 4.20 -9.63 2.42
CA VAL A 69 5.04 -8.87 3.36
C VAL A 69 5.32 -9.67 4.61
N LEU A 70 4.33 -10.36 5.17
CA LEU A 70 4.49 -11.24 6.33
C LEU A 70 5.52 -12.35 6.06
N VAL A 71 5.40 -13.03 4.92
CA VAL A 71 6.34 -14.07 4.52
C VAL A 71 7.73 -13.49 4.32
N ALA A 72 7.86 -12.34 3.69
CA ALA A 72 9.14 -11.68 3.46
C ALA A 72 9.83 -11.29 4.78
N ILE A 73 9.12 -10.65 5.72
CA ILE A 73 9.66 -10.27 7.03
C ILE A 73 10.16 -11.51 7.79
N ASN A 74 9.37 -12.59 7.78
CA ASN A 74 9.75 -13.84 8.45
C ASN A 74 10.95 -14.49 7.78
N SER A 75 11.04 -14.47 6.45
CA SER A 75 12.19 -15.02 5.71
C SER A 75 13.49 -14.25 5.96
N PHE A 76 13.41 -12.97 6.27
CA PHE A 76 14.55 -12.13 6.61
C PHE A 76 14.98 -12.22 8.09
N GLY A 77 14.32 -13.06 8.90
CA GLY A 77 14.66 -13.31 10.29
C GLY A 77 13.64 -12.80 11.30
N GLY A 78 12.45 -12.39 10.86
CA GLY A 78 11.39 -11.88 11.74
C GLY A 78 11.69 -10.50 12.31
N LEU A 79 10.79 -10.00 13.16
CA LEU A 79 10.95 -8.68 13.81
C LEU A 79 12.15 -8.66 14.79
N GLU A 80 12.43 -9.77 15.46
CA GLU A 80 13.46 -9.85 16.50
C GLU A 80 14.89 -9.80 15.95
N ASN A 81 15.10 -10.25 14.70
CA ASN A 81 16.42 -10.31 14.07
C ASN A 81 16.60 -9.25 12.95
N GLY A 82 15.87 -8.15 13.04
CA GLY A 82 15.98 -7.07 12.07
C GLY A 82 15.41 -7.42 10.68
N GLY A 83 14.50 -8.39 10.60
CA GLY A 83 13.87 -8.78 9.34
C GLY A 83 13.05 -7.66 8.72
N PHE A 84 12.42 -6.83 9.54
CA PHE A 84 11.67 -5.66 9.07
C PHE A 84 12.60 -4.61 8.42
N GLU A 85 13.77 -4.35 9.00
CA GLU A 85 14.75 -3.41 8.43
C GLU A 85 15.27 -3.88 7.07
N LYS A 86 15.60 -5.17 6.97
CA LYS A 86 16.02 -5.80 5.70
C LYS A 86 14.90 -5.73 4.66
N PHE A 87 13.65 -5.92 5.08
CA PHE A 87 12.48 -5.77 4.22
C PHE A 87 12.34 -4.33 3.72
N LEU A 88 12.56 -3.32 4.57
CA LEU A 88 12.52 -1.91 4.15
C LEU A 88 13.57 -1.61 3.07
N VAL A 89 14.78 -2.16 3.19
CA VAL A 89 15.81 -2.03 2.15
C VAL A 89 15.33 -2.65 0.84
N ALA A 90 14.72 -3.82 0.89
CA ALA A 90 14.15 -4.47 -0.30
C ALA A 90 13.03 -3.62 -0.94
N VAL A 91 12.19 -2.97 -0.13
CA VAL A 91 11.15 -2.04 -0.61
C VAL A 91 11.76 -0.82 -1.30
N VAL A 92 12.82 -0.24 -0.74
CA VAL A 92 13.53 0.89 -1.36
C VAL A 92 14.13 0.49 -2.71
N LEU A 93 14.77 -0.67 -2.79
CA LEU A 93 15.32 -1.18 -4.05
C LEU A 93 14.21 -1.46 -5.08
N GLY A 94 13.11 -2.07 -4.64
CA GLY A 94 11.93 -2.29 -5.49
C GLY A 94 11.34 -0.98 -6.01
N GLY A 95 11.25 0.04 -5.15
CA GLY A 95 10.81 1.39 -5.53
C GLY A 95 11.73 2.04 -6.56
N ALA A 96 13.05 1.90 -6.42
CA ALA A 96 14.02 2.39 -7.40
C ALA A 96 13.86 1.72 -8.77
N ILE A 97 13.65 0.40 -8.79
CA ILE A 97 13.37 -0.36 -10.02
C ILE A 97 12.06 0.10 -10.65
N GLN A 98 11.03 0.31 -9.82
CA GLN A 98 9.72 0.78 -10.28
C GLN A 98 9.78 2.18 -10.90
N LEU A 99 10.59 3.08 -10.32
CA LEU A 99 10.87 4.40 -10.92
C LEU A 99 11.54 4.25 -12.28
N GLY A 100 12.53 3.35 -12.41
CA GLY A 100 13.17 3.03 -13.68
C GLY A 100 12.16 2.58 -14.74
N PHE A 101 11.26 1.67 -14.40
CA PHE A 101 10.17 1.25 -15.31
C PHE A 101 9.18 2.38 -15.62
N GLY A 102 8.93 3.29 -14.67
CA GLY A 102 8.10 4.47 -14.88
C GLY A 102 8.68 5.39 -15.96
N VAL A 103 9.98 5.66 -15.91
CA VAL A 103 10.70 6.46 -16.93
C VAL A 103 10.67 5.79 -18.30
N LEU A 104 10.79 4.47 -18.34
CA LEU A 104 10.70 3.67 -19.58
C LEU A 104 9.26 3.53 -20.11
N ARG A 105 8.27 4.16 -19.46
CA ARG A 105 6.84 4.06 -19.83
C ARG A 105 6.33 2.62 -19.87
N ALA A 106 6.89 1.74 -19.07
CA ALA A 106 6.50 0.33 -19.00
C ALA A 106 5.05 0.11 -18.50
N GLY A 107 4.35 1.18 -18.10
CA GLY A 107 2.91 1.16 -17.75
C GLY A 107 2.02 0.58 -18.85
N VAL A 108 2.48 0.58 -20.11
CA VAL A 108 1.78 -0.09 -21.22
C VAL A 108 1.57 -1.57 -20.94
N ILE A 109 2.47 -2.23 -20.22
CA ILE A 109 2.35 -3.64 -19.83
C ILE A 109 1.09 -3.87 -18.96
N GLY A 110 0.69 -2.87 -18.17
CA GLY A 110 -0.51 -2.94 -17.33
C GLY A 110 -1.80 -3.14 -18.13
N TYR A 111 -1.87 -2.70 -19.37
CA TYR A 111 -3.05 -2.89 -20.23
C TYR A 111 -3.23 -4.35 -20.68
N TYR A 112 -2.18 -5.16 -20.62
CA TYR A 112 -2.25 -6.57 -20.97
C TYR A 112 -2.76 -7.46 -19.84
N PHE A 113 -2.85 -6.91 -18.60
CA PHE A 113 -3.40 -7.65 -17.47
C PHE A 113 -4.93 -7.57 -17.46
N PRO A 114 -5.64 -8.69 -17.73
CA PRO A 114 -7.09 -8.70 -17.66
C PRO A 114 -7.58 -8.43 -16.24
N SER A 115 -8.61 -7.62 -16.10
CA SER A 115 -9.22 -7.29 -14.80
C SER A 115 -9.73 -8.51 -14.03
N SER A 116 -10.04 -9.60 -14.73
CA SER A 116 -10.42 -10.89 -14.14
C SER A 116 -9.31 -11.52 -13.30
N VAL A 117 -8.04 -11.39 -13.72
CA VAL A 117 -6.88 -11.89 -12.97
C VAL A 117 -6.72 -11.13 -11.66
N ILE A 118 -6.86 -9.79 -11.70
CA ILE A 118 -6.79 -8.94 -10.49
C ILE A 118 -7.91 -9.29 -9.52
N LYS A 119 -9.13 -9.46 -10.01
CA LYS A 119 -10.28 -9.87 -9.19
C LYS A 119 -10.09 -11.27 -8.57
N GLY A 120 -9.58 -12.22 -9.35
CA GLY A 120 -9.27 -13.57 -8.85
C GLY A 120 -8.21 -13.55 -7.75
N MET A 121 -7.15 -12.77 -7.93
CA MET A 121 -6.10 -12.61 -6.92
C MET A 121 -6.64 -11.98 -5.63
N LEU A 122 -7.45 -10.92 -5.72
CA LEU A 122 -8.07 -10.28 -4.55
C LEU A 122 -9.03 -11.22 -3.81
N THR A 123 -9.79 -12.03 -4.55
CA THR A 123 -10.67 -13.06 -3.95
C THR A 123 -9.87 -14.13 -3.22
N GLY A 124 -8.78 -14.62 -3.82
CA GLY A 124 -7.88 -15.59 -3.18
C GLY A 124 -7.28 -15.05 -1.89
N ILE A 125 -6.80 -13.80 -1.90
CA ILE A 125 -6.26 -13.14 -0.69
C ILE A 125 -7.35 -12.98 0.37
N GLY A 126 -8.58 -12.60 -0.02
CA GLY A 126 -9.70 -12.49 0.91
C GLY A 126 -10.00 -13.81 1.61
N ILE A 127 -10.01 -14.93 0.88
CA ILE A 127 -10.20 -16.27 1.45
C ILE A 127 -9.08 -16.63 2.43
N ILE A 128 -7.83 -16.35 2.09
CA ILE A 128 -6.67 -16.62 2.96
C ILE A 128 -6.78 -15.85 4.28
N ILE A 129 -7.22 -14.59 4.22
CA ILE A 129 -7.38 -13.76 5.43
C ILE A 129 -8.53 -14.29 6.32
N ILE A 130 -9.60 -14.79 5.74
CA ILE A 130 -10.75 -15.35 6.50
C ILE A 130 -10.39 -16.68 7.17
N LEU A 131 -9.57 -17.50 6.51
CA LEU A 131 -9.18 -18.83 7.02
C LEU A 131 -8.05 -18.78 8.08
N LYS A 132 -7.43 -17.63 8.29
CA LYS A 132 -6.35 -17.45 9.25
C LYS A 132 -6.84 -16.86 10.58
#